data_ccb74fecc514d933b87b1bf179e103c9
#
_entry.id   ccb74fecc514d933b87b1bf179e103c9
#
_cell.length_a   1.000
_cell.length_b   1.000
_cell.length_c   1.000
_cell.angle_alpha   90.00
_cell.angle_beta   90.00
_cell.angle_gamma   90.00
#
_symmetry.space_group_name_H-M   'P 1'
#
loop_
_entity.id
_entity.type
_entity.pdbx_description
1 polymer ?
#
loop_
_entity_poly.entity_id
_entity_poly.type
_entity_poly.pdbx_seq_one_letter_code
_entity_poly.pdbx_strand_id
1 'polypeptide(L)'
;WNSPKEVFDEFKTFLYSVKKVLPKTKVFAISIQPSPSRFNQRPRQQEWNDAVSNLAKSDSNLVYIDVSSPMLSSNKMPRLELYTEDTLHMNINGYKIWTEQVRANLKKYFPEDFL
;
A
#
# COMPACT_ATOMS: atom_id res chain seq x y z
N TRP A 1 -14.07 8.83 -8.04
CA TRP A 1 -13.48 7.55 -8.44
C TRP A 1 -14.47 6.40 -8.23
N ASN A 2 -14.19 5.28 -8.84
CA ASN A 2 -15.01 4.08 -8.71
C ASN A 2 -15.07 3.60 -7.24
N SER A 3 -16.07 2.79 -6.91
CA SER A 3 -16.16 2.25 -5.55
C SER A 3 -14.94 1.39 -5.21
N PRO A 4 -14.58 1.26 -3.93
CA PRO A 4 -13.51 0.36 -3.50
C PRO A 4 -13.71 -1.06 -4.01
N LYS A 5 -14.95 -1.55 -4.05
CA LYS A 5 -15.26 -2.88 -4.56
C LYS A 5 -14.93 -3.02 -6.03
N GLU A 6 -15.32 -2.05 -6.85
CA GLU A 6 -15.02 -2.07 -8.29
C GLU A 6 -13.52 -2.06 -8.57
N VAL A 7 -12.78 -1.19 -7.87
CA VAL A 7 -11.33 -1.11 -8.00
C VAL A 7 -10.67 -2.41 -7.54
N PHE A 8 -11.17 -3.01 -6.47
CA PHE A 8 -10.67 -4.27 -5.97
C PHE A 8 -10.93 -5.42 -6.95
N ASP A 9 -12.11 -5.45 -7.56
CA ASP A 9 -12.43 -6.48 -8.58
C ASP A 9 -11.50 -6.34 -9.79
N GLU A 10 -11.20 -5.12 -10.23
CA GLU A 10 -10.22 -4.87 -11.30
C GLU A 10 -8.81 -5.32 -10.89
N PHE A 11 -8.44 -5.09 -9.65
CA PHE A 11 -7.15 -5.52 -9.12
C PHE A 11 -7.03 -7.05 -9.12
N LYS A 12 -8.08 -7.75 -8.73
CA LYS A 12 -8.11 -9.22 -8.78
C LYS A 12 -7.97 -9.75 -10.21
N THR A 13 -8.62 -9.08 -11.16
CA THR A 13 -8.48 -9.43 -12.58
C THR A 13 -7.04 -9.27 -13.05
N PHE A 14 -6.38 -8.18 -12.64
CA PHE A 14 -4.97 -7.95 -12.92
C PHE A 14 -4.11 -9.07 -12.34
N LEU A 15 -4.31 -9.42 -11.07
CA LEU A 15 -3.55 -10.49 -10.41
C LEU A 15 -3.73 -11.83 -11.12
N TYR A 16 -4.95 -12.15 -11.52
CA TYR A 16 -5.24 -13.36 -12.27
C TYR A 16 -4.46 -13.42 -13.57
N SER A 17 -4.42 -12.29 -14.30
CA SER A 17 -3.67 -12.18 -15.56
C SER A 17 -2.18 -12.37 -15.35
N VAL A 18 -1.61 -11.78 -14.29
CA VAL A 18 -0.20 -11.96 -13.94
C VAL A 18 0.10 -13.42 -13.63
N LYS A 19 -0.71 -14.06 -12.82
CA LYS A 19 -0.54 -15.48 -12.48
C LYS A 19 -0.56 -16.39 -13.70
N LYS A 20 -1.44 -16.10 -14.64
CA LYS A 20 -1.59 -16.89 -15.85
C LYS A 20 -0.36 -16.84 -16.73
N VAL A 21 0.24 -15.65 -16.84
CA VAL A 21 1.39 -15.41 -17.75
C VAL A 21 2.72 -15.57 -17.01
N LEU A 22 2.80 -15.13 -15.75
CA LEU A 22 4.01 -15.12 -14.94
C LEU A 22 3.74 -15.76 -13.57
N PRO A 23 3.53 -17.08 -13.51
CA PRO A 23 3.03 -17.75 -12.30
C PRO A 23 3.95 -17.68 -11.08
N LYS A 24 5.23 -17.35 -11.27
CA LYS A 24 6.20 -17.23 -10.18
C LYS A 24 6.48 -15.79 -9.76
N THR A 25 5.82 -14.82 -10.40
CA THR A 25 6.04 -13.40 -10.09
C THR A 25 5.26 -13.01 -8.85
N LYS A 26 5.94 -12.34 -7.92
CA LYS A 26 5.29 -11.72 -6.77
C LYS A 26 4.83 -10.31 -7.13
N VAL A 27 3.62 -9.97 -6.69
CA VAL A 27 3.08 -8.61 -6.81
C VAL A 27 3.11 -7.97 -5.43
N PHE A 28 3.71 -6.81 -5.31
CA PHE A 28 3.78 -6.05 -4.07
C PHE A 28 2.78 -4.90 -4.18
N ALA A 29 1.72 -4.96 -3.39
CA ALA A 29 0.68 -3.94 -3.36
C ALA A 29 0.91 -3.02 -2.18
N ILE A 30 1.13 -1.74 -2.47
CA ILE A 30 1.36 -0.73 -1.42
C ILE A 30 0.02 -0.13 -1.02
N SER A 31 -0.24 -0.03 0.28
CA SER A 31 -1.46 0.58 0.80
C SER A 31 -1.59 2.04 0.36
N ILE A 32 -2.82 2.53 0.30
CA ILE A 32 -3.07 3.95 0.01
C ILE A 32 -2.69 4.78 1.22
N GLN A 33 -1.82 5.77 1.01
CA GLN A 33 -1.35 6.64 2.09
C GLN A 33 -2.45 7.59 2.57
N PRO A 34 -2.48 7.90 3.88
CA PRO A 34 -3.48 8.80 4.43
C PRO A 34 -3.06 10.26 4.29
N SER A 35 -3.25 10.87 3.11
CA SER A 35 -2.91 12.28 2.94
C SER A 35 -3.95 13.19 3.58
N PRO A 36 -3.54 14.30 4.24
CA PRO A 36 -4.48 15.20 4.90
C PRO A 36 -5.53 15.76 3.94
N SER A 37 -5.14 16.17 2.74
CA SER A 37 -6.06 16.77 1.75
C SER A 37 -7.09 15.76 1.21
N ARG A 38 -6.85 14.46 1.37
CA ARG A 38 -7.76 13.39 0.92
C ARG A 38 -8.37 12.62 2.10
N PHE A 39 -8.27 13.16 3.31
CA PHE A 39 -8.72 12.42 4.50
C PHE A 39 -10.21 12.12 4.50
N ASN A 40 -11.03 12.91 3.80
CA ASN A 40 -12.44 12.62 3.61
C ASN A 40 -12.68 11.32 2.82
N GLN A 41 -11.68 10.86 2.08
CA GLN A 41 -11.72 9.58 1.34
C GLN A 41 -11.17 8.42 2.17
N ARG A 42 -10.70 8.66 3.39
CA ARG A 42 -10.02 7.65 4.20
C ARG A 42 -10.84 6.37 4.41
N PRO A 43 -12.15 6.44 4.72
CA PRO A 43 -12.93 5.20 4.89
C PRO A 43 -12.92 4.33 3.64
N ARG A 44 -13.00 4.92 2.46
CA ARG A 44 -12.95 4.18 1.18
C ARG A 44 -11.57 3.63 0.90
N GLN A 45 -10.52 4.40 1.19
CA GLN A 45 -9.14 3.94 1.06
C GLN A 45 -8.86 2.77 1.98
N GLN A 46 -9.34 2.84 3.22
CA GLN A 46 -9.15 1.77 4.20
C GLN A 46 -9.89 0.50 3.80
N GLU A 47 -11.09 0.63 3.23
CA GLU A 47 -11.83 -0.52 2.71
C GLU A 47 -11.03 -1.26 1.65
N TRP A 48 -10.41 -0.53 0.71
CA TRP A 48 -9.55 -1.13 -0.31
C TRP A 48 -8.29 -1.74 0.31
N ASN A 49 -7.63 -1.02 1.22
CA ASN A 49 -6.45 -1.53 1.92
C ASN A 49 -6.74 -2.84 2.64
N ASP A 50 -7.87 -2.91 3.34
CA ASP A 50 -8.27 -4.11 4.07
C ASP A 50 -8.55 -5.27 3.13
N ALA A 51 -9.22 -5.01 2.01
CA ALA A 51 -9.53 -6.03 1.02
C ALA A 51 -8.25 -6.64 0.42
N VAL A 52 -7.27 -5.80 0.05
CA VAL A 52 -5.99 -6.26 -0.49
C VAL A 52 -5.18 -7.01 0.56
N SER A 53 -5.15 -6.49 1.78
CA SER A 53 -4.46 -7.15 2.90
C SER A 53 -5.04 -8.54 3.19
N ASN A 54 -6.36 -8.66 3.17
CA ASN A 54 -7.02 -9.94 3.37
C ASN A 54 -6.74 -10.92 2.22
N LEU A 55 -6.75 -10.44 0.99
CA LEU A 55 -6.42 -11.28 -0.18
C LEU A 55 -4.98 -11.81 -0.09
N ALA A 56 -4.04 -10.99 0.36
CA ALA A 56 -2.65 -11.38 0.52
C ALA A 56 -2.45 -12.54 1.50
N LYS A 57 -3.35 -12.72 2.45
CA LYS A 57 -3.30 -13.84 3.41
C LYS A 57 -3.55 -15.18 2.76
N SER A 58 -4.25 -15.22 1.64
CA SER A 58 -4.60 -16.44 0.92
C SER A 58 -3.90 -16.59 -0.44
N ASP A 59 -3.11 -15.60 -0.85
CA ASP A 59 -2.41 -15.62 -2.14
C ASP A 59 -0.91 -15.39 -1.90
N SER A 60 -0.12 -16.46 -1.99
CA SER A 60 1.32 -16.40 -1.72
C SER A 60 2.12 -15.53 -2.71
N ASN A 61 1.52 -15.19 -3.85
CA ASN A 61 2.17 -14.32 -4.85
C ASN A 61 1.82 -12.85 -4.65
N LEU A 62 0.94 -12.54 -3.70
CA LEU A 62 0.58 -11.17 -3.37
C LEU A 62 1.16 -10.80 -2.00
N VAL A 63 1.92 -9.72 -1.95
CA VAL A 63 2.46 -9.17 -0.70
C VAL A 63 1.86 -7.78 -0.50
N TYR A 64 1.20 -7.59 0.64
CA TYR A 64 0.66 -6.28 1.02
C TYR A 64 1.69 -5.51 1.83
N ILE A 65 2.02 -4.29 1.40
CA ILE A 65 2.96 -3.43 2.11
C ILE A 65 2.18 -2.29 2.75
N ASP A 66 2.15 -2.27 4.08
CA ASP A 66 1.45 -1.23 4.83
C ASP A 66 2.36 -0.03 5.05
N VAL A 67 2.17 1.01 4.24
CA VAL A 67 2.82 2.30 4.46
C VAL A 67 1.89 3.26 5.21
N SER A 68 0.60 2.94 5.32
CA SER A 68 -0.37 3.86 5.90
C SER A 68 -0.32 3.91 7.42
N SER A 69 -0.22 2.77 8.09
CA SER A 69 -0.20 2.72 9.55
C SER A 69 0.91 3.59 10.17
N PRO A 70 2.17 3.51 9.70
CA PRO A 70 3.22 4.37 10.26
C PRO A 70 3.07 5.85 9.91
N MET A 71 2.20 6.20 8.96
CA MET A 71 1.94 7.59 8.59
C MET A 71 0.79 8.22 9.38
N LEU A 72 0.15 7.44 10.25
CA LEU A 72 -0.92 7.92 11.13
C LEU A 72 -0.38 8.15 12.54
N SER A 73 -0.94 9.17 13.22
CA SER A 73 -0.68 9.42 14.63
C SER A 73 -1.41 8.41 15.51
N SER A 74 -1.16 8.46 16.84
CA SER A 74 -1.80 7.56 17.78
C SER A 74 -3.33 7.67 17.78
N ASN A 75 -3.89 8.82 17.40
CA ASN A 75 -5.33 9.02 17.26
C ASN A 75 -5.82 8.78 15.82
N LYS A 76 -4.99 8.14 14.99
CA LYS A 76 -5.32 7.75 13.61
C LYS A 76 -5.56 8.91 12.65
N MET A 77 -4.93 10.04 12.92
CA MET A 77 -4.94 11.19 12.03
C MET A 77 -3.65 11.22 11.20
N PRO A 78 -3.68 11.79 9.98
CA PRO A 78 -2.46 11.91 9.17
C PRO A 78 -1.39 12.75 9.89
N ARG A 79 -0.15 12.30 9.85
CA ARG A 79 0.98 13.01 10.43
C ARG A 79 1.41 14.11 9.48
N LEU A 80 1.07 15.35 9.81
CA LEU A 80 1.29 16.51 8.93
C LEU A 80 2.76 16.75 8.58
N GLU A 81 3.68 16.38 9.48
CA GLU A 81 5.13 16.52 9.27
C GLU A 81 5.68 15.64 8.15
N LEU A 82 4.86 14.75 7.60
CA LEU A 82 5.27 13.88 6.50
C LEU A 82 4.91 14.43 5.12
N TYR A 83 4.24 15.58 5.07
CA TYR A 83 3.69 16.13 3.84
C TYR A 83 4.23 17.52 3.54
N THR A 84 4.20 17.90 2.25
CA THR A 84 4.49 19.25 1.82
C THR A 84 3.33 20.19 2.17
N GLU A 85 3.47 21.49 1.87
CA GLU A 85 2.44 22.48 2.19
C GLU A 85 1.09 22.21 1.54
N ASP A 86 1.08 21.49 0.39
CA ASP A 86 -0.18 21.13 -0.29
C ASP A 86 -0.98 20.05 0.44
N THR A 87 -0.41 19.44 1.49
CA THR A 87 -1.01 18.37 2.30
C THR A 87 -1.43 17.14 1.49
N LEU A 88 -0.89 16.99 0.29
CA LEU A 88 -1.15 15.88 -0.62
C LEU A 88 0.12 15.10 -0.93
N HIS A 89 1.18 15.79 -1.33
CA HIS A 89 2.45 15.16 -1.67
C HIS A 89 3.32 14.99 -0.45
N MET A 90 3.98 13.84 -0.35
CA MET A 90 4.91 13.58 0.75
C MET A 90 6.17 14.43 0.62
N ASN A 91 6.69 14.85 1.76
CA ASN A 91 8.04 15.41 1.83
C ASN A 91 9.07 14.28 2.02
N ILE A 92 10.33 14.63 2.23
CA ILE A 92 11.41 13.64 2.39
C ILE A 92 11.15 12.67 3.55
N ASN A 93 10.52 13.13 4.64
CA ASN A 93 10.21 12.28 5.80
C ASN A 93 9.12 11.26 5.47
N GLY A 94 8.13 11.63 4.67
CA GLY A 94 7.10 10.69 4.19
C GLY A 94 7.71 9.63 3.28
N TYR A 95 8.54 10.03 2.33
CA TYR A 95 9.23 9.09 1.44
C TYR A 95 10.17 8.16 2.21
N LYS A 96 10.77 8.64 3.30
CA LYS A 96 11.62 7.80 4.14
C LYS A 96 10.84 6.64 4.75
N ILE A 97 9.61 6.88 5.21
CA ILE A 97 8.74 5.82 5.73
C ILE A 97 8.43 4.80 4.63
N TRP A 98 8.09 5.27 3.43
CA TRP A 98 7.85 4.38 2.29
C TRP A 98 9.08 3.54 1.99
N THR A 99 10.23 4.16 1.92
CA THR A 99 11.49 3.46 1.63
C THR A 99 11.76 2.36 2.66
N GLU A 100 11.57 2.65 3.94
CA GLU A 100 11.78 1.69 5.01
C GLU A 100 10.84 0.49 4.88
N GLN A 101 9.54 0.74 4.63
CA GLN A 101 8.56 -0.33 4.53
C GLN A 101 8.75 -1.18 3.27
N VAL A 102 8.98 -0.54 2.13
CA VAL A 102 9.20 -1.26 0.87
C VAL A 102 10.49 -2.07 0.94
N ARG A 103 11.57 -1.46 1.44
CA ARG A 103 12.87 -2.14 1.57
C ARG A 103 12.79 -3.35 2.50
N ALA A 104 12.12 -3.22 3.66
CA ALA A 104 11.96 -4.32 4.60
C ALA A 104 11.21 -5.51 3.97
N ASN A 105 10.17 -5.23 3.21
CA ASN A 105 9.41 -6.28 2.53
C ASN A 105 10.22 -6.94 1.40
N LEU A 106 10.89 -6.15 0.57
CA LEU A 106 11.74 -6.70 -0.50
C LEU A 106 12.86 -7.57 0.07
N LYS A 107 13.49 -7.11 1.15
CA LYS A 107 14.57 -7.86 1.80
C LYS A 107 14.08 -9.19 2.37
N LYS A 108 12.85 -9.23 2.86
CA LYS A 108 12.24 -10.46 3.38
C LYS A 108 12.11 -11.53 2.30
N TYR A 109 11.73 -11.14 1.07
CA TYR A 109 11.48 -12.07 -0.02
C TYR A 109 12.68 -12.26 -0.95
N PHE A 110 13.59 -11.31 -0.99
CA PHE A 110 14.79 -11.34 -1.86
C PHE A 110 16.03 -10.94 -1.06
N PRO A 111 16.36 -11.70 0.01
CA PRO A 111 17.44 -11.29 0.93
C PRO A 111 18.81 -11.18 0.26
N GLU A 112 19.08 -11.99 -0.77
CA GLU A 112 20.35 -11.98 -1.48
C GLU A 112 20.64 -10.67 -2.22
N ASP A 113 19.60 -9.90 -2.54
CA ASP A 113 19.74 -8.63 -3.23
C ASP A 113 20.10 -7.47 -2.30
N PHE A 114 20.19 -7.74 -0.99
CA PHE A 114 20.41 -6.74 0.04
C PHE A 114 21.62 -7.05 0.94
N LEU A 115 22.54 -7.85 0.46
CA LEU A 115 23.75 -8.23 1.19
C LEU A 115 24.77 -7.09 1.29
#